data_c6405b81bbd816d811887df88f6ff7e3
#
_entry.id   c6405b81bbd816d811887df88f6ff7e3
#
_cell.length_a   1.000
_cell.length_b   1.000
_cell.length_c   1.000
_cell.angle_alpha   90.00
_cell.angle_beta   90.00
_cell.angle_gamma   90.00
#
_symmetry.space_group_name_H-M   'P 1'
#
loop_
_entity.id
_entity.type
_entity.pdbx_description
1 polymer ?
#
loop_
_entity_poly.entity_id
_entity_poly.type
_entity_poly.pdbx_seq_one_letter_code
_entity_poly.pdbx_strand_id
1 'polypeptide(L)'
;MRKIDAVITWVDGDDPKHIAKRNTYGDSKIASREDVGGITRFRSVGEIFYCVASLNRFAQWLNKIYIVTDEQDPKIDKRIKELFGEDHIPMEIVDHKTIFEGYEEYLPTFNSVAIESMTWRIPGLCEHFIEFNDDLILAAPTRPEDFFTEDGKVVCYGERRLQLFVRLSRMLKYRGDGTKRVSFKESMLNATDFCQKDSHFIMLYHTPKPLLRSVYEEHFTKHPDHLIHNIRHRFRHASQYNAEEVQYMTLYRNNRSVMRSANDELLYMKAKNDAEYVRRKLEGFSKHPTKKFGCFNSLDLAPTEACNEAIEWIERRIGIK
;
A
#
# COMPACT_ATOMS: atom_id res chain seq x y z
N MET A 1 -14.46 9.45 20.75
CA MET A 1 -13.63 9.63 19.52
C MET A 1 -13.56 8.30 18.80
N ARG A 2 -13.67 8.27 17.49
CA ARG A 2 -13.60 7.04 16.66
C ARG A 2 -12.19 6.46 16.75
N LYS A 3 -12.05 5.17 17.07
CA LYS A 3 -10.74 4.50 17.01
C LYS A 3 -10.40 4.16 15.57
N ILE A 4 -9.17 4.47 15.17
CA ILE A 4 -8.66 4.24 13.81
C ILE A 4 -7.29 3.59 13.95
N ASP A 5 -7.09 2.46 13.29
CA ASP A 5 -5.81 1.75 13.26
C ASP A 5 -5.06 2.02 11.96
N ALA A 6 -3.75 1.86 11.97
CA ALA A 6 -2.93 1.78 10.77
C ALA A 6 -2.51 0.34 10.51
N VAL A 7 -2.52 -0.09 9.26
CA VAL A 7 -2.03 -1.39 8.81
C VAL A 7 -0.94 -1.17 7.78
N ILE A 8 0.24 -1.71 8.00
CA ILE A 8 1.39 -1.59 7.11
C ILE A 8 1.77 -2.99 6.65
N THR A 9 1.81 -3.23 5.34
CA THR A 9 2.34 -4.47 4.78
C THR A 9 3.84 -4.31 4.53
N TRP A 10 4.65 -5.26 5.03
CA TRP A 10 6.10 -5.19 4.93
C TRP A 10 6.76 -6.57 4.91
N VAL A 11 7.85 -6.69 4.18
CA VAL A 11 8.77 -7.82 4.26
C VAL A 11 10.21 -7.33 4.05
N ASP A 12 11.16 -7.98 4.75
CA ASP A 12 12.57 -7.90 4.42
C ASP A 12 12.87 -8.91 3.30
N GLY A 13 13.01 -8.40 2.09
CA GLY A 13 13.29 -9.23 0.92
C GLY A 13 14.72 -9.78 0.85
N ASP A 14 15.63 -9.25 1.67
CA ASP A 14 17.02 -9.70 1.78
C ASP A 14 17.19 -10.74 2.91
N ASP A 15 16.14 -11.04 3.68
CA ASP A 15 16.15 -12.15 4.65
C ASP A 15 16.40 -13.48 3.94
N PRO A 16 17.47 -14.24 4.32
CA PRO A 16 17.79 -15.52 3.70
C PRO A 16 16.64 -16.54 3.74
N LYS A 17 15.82 -16.54 4.80
CA LYS A 17 14.66 -17.44 4.91
C LYS A 17 13.58 -17.05 3.92
N HIS A 18 13.29 -15.76 3.78
CA HIS A 18 12.33 -15.26 2.81
C HIS A 18 12.80 -15.51 1.38
N ILE A 19 14.10 -15.32 1.07
CA ILE A 19 14.71 -15.66 -0.22
C ILE A 19 14.55 -17.15 -0.51
N ALA A 20 14.86 -18.03 0.43
CA ALA A 20 14.74 -19.47 0.28
C ALA A 20 13.29 -19.89 0.00
N LYS A 21 12.32 -19.38 0.78
CA LYS A 21 10.89 -19.58 0.53
C LYS A 21 10.50 -19.14 -0.89
N ARG A 22 10.88 -17.92 -1.29
CA ARG A 22 10.56 -17.35 -2.60
C ARG A 22 11.13 -18.20 -3.76
N ASN A 23 12.36 -18.66 -3.63
CA ASN A 23 13.02 -19.49 -4.65
C ASN A 23 12.39 -20.90 -4.78
N THR A 24 11.79 -21.41 -3.71
CA THR A 24 11.09 -22.71 -3.75
C THR A 24 9.82 -22.65 -4.61
N TYR A 25 9.12 -21.50 -4.63
CA TYR A 25 7.84 -21.34 -5.33
C TYR A 25 7.93 -20.52 -6.62
N GLY A 26 9.03 -19.79 -6.84
CA GLY A 26 9.27 -18.98 -8.03
C GLY A 26 10.23 -19.69 -9.01
N ASP A 27 9.87 -19.69 -10.29
CA ASP A 27 10.76 -20.13 -11.35
C ASP A 27 11.56 -18.94 -11.95
N SER A 28 12.49 -19.24 -12.86
CA SER A 28 13.29 -18.23 -13.55
C SER A 28 12.45 -17.24 -14.36
N LYS A 29 11.29 -17.65 -14.86
CA LYS A 29 10.36 -16.78 -15.60
C LYS A 29 9.68 -15.76 -14.69
N ILE A 30 9.33 -16.17 -13.45
CA ILE A 30 8.77 -15.29 -12.43
C ILE A 30 9.84 -14.30 -11.96
N ALA A 31 11.03 -14.78 -11.64
CA ALA A 31 12.15 -13.96 -11.16
C ALA A 31 12.62 -12.92 -12.20
N SER A 32 12.57 -13.25 -13.49
CA SER A 32 12.97 -12.34 -14.58
C SER A 32 11.95 -11.21 -14.86
N ARG A 33 10.73 -11.33 -14.31
CA ARG A 33 9.67 -10.33 -14.50
C ARG A 33 9.59 -9.37 -13.32
N GLU A 34 10.13 -8.16 -13.50
CA GLU A 34 10.09 -7.10 -12.48
C GLU A 34 8.67 -6.74 -12.04
N ASP A 35 7.67 -6.89 -12.91
CA ASP A 35 6.26 -6.64 -12.60
C ASP A 35 5.59 -7.75 -11.79
N VAL A 36 6.19 -8.93 -11.70
CA VAL A 36 5.64 -10.12 -11.02
C VAL A 36 6.42 -10.48 -9.76
N GLY A 37 7.67 -10.87 -9.89
CA GLY A 37 8.53 -11.38 -8.82
C GLY A 37 9.96 -10.86 -8.86
N GLY A 38 10.23 -9.75 -9.57
CA GLY A 38 11.54 -9.13 -9.63
C GLY A 38 12.06 -8.68 -8.26
N ILE A 39 13.37 -8.65 -8.11
CA ILE A 39 14.06 -8.43 -6.84
C ILE A 39 13.74 -7.07 -6.21
N THR A 40 13.55 -6.04 -7.02
CA THR A 40 13.22 -4.66 -6.57
C THR A 40 11.89 -4.56 -5.84
N ARG A 41 11.03 -5.57 -5.95
CA ARG A 41 9.75 -5.61 -5.25
C ARG A 41 9.86 -5.98 -3.77
N PHE A 42 11.00 -6.51 -3.36
CA PHE A 42 11.23 -7.06 -2.04
C PHE A 42 12.37 -6.36 -1.31
N ARG A 43 13.19 -5.57 -2.02
CA ARG A 43 14.26 -4.79 -1.41
C ARG A 43 13.68 -3.67 -0.57
N SER A 44 14.33 -3.41 0.55
CA SER A 44 14.04 -2.29 1.44
C SER A 44 15.34 -1.56 1.79
N VAL A 45 15.26 -0.25 1.91
CA VAL A 45 16.32 0.59 2.47
C VAL A 45 15.93 1.09 3.87
N GLY A 46 15.02 0.36 4.53
CA GLY A 46 14.55 0.67 5.87
C GLY A 46 13.33 1.61 5.90
N GLU A 47 12.57 1.68 4.82
CA GLU A 47 11.40 2.55 4.64
C GLU A 47 10.38 2.35 5.76
N ILE A 48 10.16 1.11 6.22
CA ILE A 48 9.23 0.77 7.31
C ILE A 48 9.48 1.62 8.58
N PHE A 49 10.74 1.88 8.93
CA PHE A 49 11.06 2.71 10.07
C PHE A 49 10.56 4.14 9.87
N TYR A 50 10.77 4.73 8.70
CA TYR A 50 10.34 6.10 8.39
C TYR A 50 8.84 6.21 8.25
N CYS A 51 8.18 5.18 7.71
CA CYS A 51 6.72 5.07 7.70
C CYS A 51 6.19 5.18 9.13
N VAL A 52 6.59 4.29 10.03
CA VAL A 52 6.14 4.25 11.45
C VAL A 52 6.54 5.52 12.20
N ALA A 53 7.75 6.05 12.01
CA ALA A 53 8.18 7.30 12.63
C ALA A 53 7.30 8.48 12.20
N SER A 54 6.90 8.54 10.92
CA SER A 54 6.02 9.58 10.40
C SER A 54 4.61 9.52 10.99
N LEU A 55 4.09 8.30 11.22
CA LEU A 55 2.81 8.10 11.90
C LEU A 55 2.87 8.62 13.35
N ASN A 56 3.92 8.27 14.08
CA ASN A 56 4.16 8.77 15.43
C ASN A 56 4.30 10.30 15.48
N ARG A 57 4.87 10.92 14.45
CA ARG A 57 5.04 12.38 14.41
C ARG A 57 3.77 13.13 14.03
N PHE A 58 2.99 12.63 13.07
CA PHE A 58 1.95 13.39 12.42
C PHE A 58 0.53 12.82 12.55
N ALA A 59 0.38 11.66 13.22
CA ALA A 59 -0.92 11.00 13.40
C ALA A 59 -1.06 10.36 14.79
N GLN A 60 -0.68 11.07 15.85
CA GLN A 60 -0.80 10.63 17.27
C GLN A 60 -2.23 10.25 17.69
N TRP A 61 -3.22 10.57 16.87
CA TRP A 61 -4.62 10.18 17.05
C TRP A 61 -4.92 8.74 16.65
N LEU A 62 -3.97 8.02 16.00
CA LEU A 62 -4.10 6.61 15.69
C LEU A 62 -4.16 5.77 16.99
N ASN A 63 -4.98 4.73 16.97
CA ASN A 63 -5.15 3.83 18.11
C ASN A 63 -4.03 2.78 18.19
N LYS A 64 -3.64 2.18 17.06
CA LYS A 64 -2.60 1.14 16.97
C LYS A 64 -2.04 1.06 15.55
N ILE A 65 -0.81 0.59 15.44
CA ILE A 65 -0.15 0.24 14.17
C ILE A 65 0.01 -1.28 14.12
N TYR A 66 -0.50 -1.91 13.08
CA TYR A 66 -0.26 -3.32 12.77
C TYR A 66 0.75 -3.41 11.62
N ILE A 67 1.79 -4.24 11.79
CA ILE A 67 2.77 -4.54 10.75
C ILE A 67 2.54 -5.97 10.30
N VAL A 68 2.05 -6.15 9.08
CA VAL A 68 1.75 -7.45 8.49
C VAL A 68 2.96 -7.96 7.73
N THR A 69 3.45 -9.16 8.08
CA THR A 69 4.72 -9.69 7.56
C THR A 69 4.74 -11.22 7.50
N ASP A 70 5.79 -11.82 6.91
CA ASP A 70 6.02 -13.26 6.79
C ASP A 70 7.06 -13.77 7.78
N GLU A 71 6.66 -14.05 9.03
CA GLU A 71 7.54 -14.57 10.10
C GLU A 71 8.77 -13.67 10.37
N GLN A 72 8.64 -12.36 10.18
CA GLN A 72 9.72 -11.39 10.32
C GLN A 72 9.40 -10.35 11.40
N ASP A 73 10.43 -9.64 11.84
CA ASP A 73 10.34 -8.52 12.78
C ASP A 73 11.24 -7.38 12.27
N PRO A 74 10.71 -6.20 11.96
CA PRO A 74 11.51 -5.06 11.49
C PRO A 74 12.44 -4.50 12.56
N LYS A 75 12.32 -4.92 13.83
CA LYS A 75 13.17 -4.52 14.99
C LYS A 75 13.26 -3.01 15.19
N ILE A 76 12.18 -2.31 14.91
CA ILE A 76 12.14 -0.84 15.01
C ILE A 76 11.63 -0.32 16.34
N ASP A 77 11.00 -1.17 17.18
CA ASP A 77 10.32 -0.80 18.43
C ASP A 77 11.23 0.03 19.36
N LYS A 78 12.45 -0.45 19.60
CA LYS A 78 13.42 0.25 20.46
C LYS A 78 13.71 1.65 19.93
N ARG A 79 13.96 1.80 18.64
CA ARG A 79 14.28 3.09 18.02
C ARG A 79 13.08 4.05 18.04
N ILE A 80 11.87 3.53 17.86
CA ILE A 80 10.64 4.33 17.96
C ILE A 80 10.46 4.83 19.40
N LYS A 81 10.65 3.97 20.41
CA LYS A 81 10.60 4.37 21.84
C LYS A 81 11.64 5.43 22.19
N GLU A 82 12.87 5.27 21.69
CA GLU A 82 13.94 6.26 21.91
C GLU A 82 13.59 7.64 21.33
N LEU A 83 12.88 7.69 20.20
CA LEU A 83 12.52 8.95 19.53
C LEU A 83 11.24 9.61 20.06
N PHE A 84 10.25 8.82 20.45
CA PHE A 84 8.90 9.31 20.76
C PHE A 84 8.49 9.07 22.22
N GLY A 85 9.31 8.35 23.01
CA GLY A 85 9.01 8.05 24.41
C GLY A 85 7.94 6.98 24.58
N GLU A 86 7.38 6.90 25.80
CA GLU A 86 6.33 5.92 26.14
C GLU A 86 4.98 6.24 25.51
N ASP A 87 4.77 7.48 25.04
CA ASP A 87 3.54 7.90 24.37
C ASP A 87 3.51 7.55 22.87
N HIS A 88 4.47 6.73 22.39
CA HIS A 88 4.45 6.26 21.00
C HIS A 88 3.20 5.41 20.74
N ILE A 89 2.72 5.43 19.49
CA ILE A 89 1.56 4.63 19.08
C ILE A 89 1.88 3.14 19.26
N PRO A 90 1.04 2.35 19.98
CA PRO A 90 1.27 0.93 20.16
C PRO A 90 1.42 0.19 18.83
N MET A 91 2.40 -0.71 18.73
CA MET A 91 2.65 -1.51 17.55
C MET A 91 2.41 -3.00 17.82
N GLU A 92 1.94 -3.70 16.81
CA GLU A 92 1.75 -5.16 16.84
C GLU A 92 2.20 -5.76 15.50
N ILE A 93 3.02 -6.82 15.57
CA ILE A 93 3.41 -7.60 14.39
C ILE A 93 2.39 -8.69 14.17
N VAL A 94 1.85 -8.77 12.96
CA VAL A 94 0.86 -9.78 12.55
C VAL A 94 1.45 -10.64 11.45
N ASP A 95 1.52 -11.94 11.69
CA ASP A 95 2.01 -12.89 10.70
C ASP A 95 0.96 -13.17 9.62
N HIS A 96 1.41 -13.44 8.40
CA HIS A 96 0.52 -13.84 7.30
C HIS A 96 -0.37 -15.03 7.68
N LYS A 97 0.14 -16.01 8.47
CA LYS A 97 -0.66 -17.16 8.94
C LYS A 97 -1.90 -16.73 9.71
N THR A 98 -1.81 -15.66 10.50
CA THR A 98 -2.95 -15.15 11.28
C THR A 98 -4.08 -14.66 10.38
N ILE A 99 -3.75 -13.86 9.36
CA ILE A 99 -4.78 -13.33 8.44
C ILE A 99 -5.25 -14.36 7.42
N PHE A 100 -4.44 -15.40 7.13
CA PHE A 100 -4.79 -16.50 6.23
C PHE A 100 -5.37 -17.72 6.95
N GLU A 101 -5.74 -17.63 8.23
CA GLU A 101 -6.41 -18.74 8.95
C GLU A 101 -7.60 -19.28 8.15
N GLY A 102 -7.60 -20.61 7.86
CA GLY A 102 -8.58 -21.27 6.99
C GLY A 102 -8.31 -21.12 5.47
N TYR A 103 -7.17 -20.52 5.09
CA TYR A 103 -6.69 -20.34 3.73
C TYR A 103 -5.19 -20.65 3.60
N GLU A 104 -4.66 -21.50 4.49
CA GLU A 104 -3.22 -21.80 4.62
C GLU A 104 -2.61 -22.41 3.35
N GLU A 105 -3.42 -23.07 2.51
CA GLU A 105 -2.99 -23.63 1.24
C GLU A 105 -2.46 -22.59 0.25
N TYR A 106 -2.80 -21.31 0.43
CA TYR A 106 -2.30 -20.20 -0.40
C TYR A 106 -0.99 -19.60 0.12
N LEU A 107 -0.51 -20.02 1.30
CA LEU A 107 0.77 -19.62 1.86
C LEU A 107 1.92 -20.55 1.44
N PRO A 108 3.18 -20.07 1.40
CA PRO A 108 3.55 -18.67 1.52
C PRO A 108 3.09 -17.85 0.32
N THR A 109 2.85 -16.56 0.51
CA THR A 109 2.55 -15.61 -0.56
C THR A 109 3.58 -14.49 -0.60
N PHE A 110 4.02 -14.13 -1.82
CA PHE A 110 4.97 -13.06 -2.12
C PHE A 110 4.27 -11.91 -2.87
N ASN A 111 3.00 -11.73 -2.59
CA ASN A 111 2.07 -10.96 -3.40
C ASN A 111 1.28 -9.99 -2.53
N SER A 112 1.66 -8.72 -2.58
CA SER A 112 1.00 -7.69 -1.78
C SER A 112 -0.52 -7.61 -2.04
N VAL A 113 -0.99 -7.82 -3.28
CA VAL A 113 -2.43 -7.81 -3.61
C VAL A 113 -3.18 -8.92 -2.87
N ALA A 114 -2.56 -10.11 -2.72
CA ALA A 114 -3.15 -11.20 -1.94
C ALA A 114 -3.18 -10.84 -0.44
N ILE A 115 -2.09 -10.26 0.09
CA ILE A 115 -1.98 -9.86 1.51
C ILE A 115 -2.98 -8.74 1.81
N GLU A 116 -3.03 -7.68 1.00
CA GLU A 116 -3.96 -6.54 1.13
C GLU A 116 -5.42 -7.00 1.10
N SER A 117 -5.76 -8.07 0.36
CA SER A 117 -7.11 -8.66 0.37
C SER A 117 -7.47 -9.37 1.68
N MET A 118 -6.51 -9.60 2.60
CA MET A 118 -6.69 -10.34 3.86
C MET A 118 -6.51 -9.49 5.12
N THR A 119 -6.06 -8.24 5.00
CA THR A 119 -5.75 -7.35 6.15
C THR A 119 -6.93 -7.09 7.07
N TRP A 120 -8.15 -7.08 6.54
CA TRP A 120 -9.38 -6.93 7.33
C TRP A 120 -9.62 -8.03 8.36
N ARG A 121 -8.91 -9.17 8.26
CA ARG A 121 -8.99 -10.32 9.16
C ARG A 121 -8.02 -10.24 10.35
N ILE A 122 -7.27 -9.16 10.49
CA ILE A 122 -6.40 -8.93 11.66
C ILE A 122 -7.25 -8.98 12.94
N PRO A 123 -6.92 -9.85 13.91
CA PRO A 123 -7.64 -9.91 15.17
C PRO A 123 -7.56 -8.58 15.93
N GLY A 124 -8.71 -8.07 16.38
CA GLY A 124 -8.78 -6.80 17.10
C GLY A 124 -8.69 -5.53 16.25
N LEU A 125 -8.59 -5.65 14.93
CA LEU A 125 -8.59 -4.49 14.01
C LEU A 125 -9.89 -3.69 14.19
N CYS A 126 -9.75 -2.38 14.33
CA CYS A 126 -10.88 -1.46 14.41
C CYS A 126 -11.70 -1.44 13.12
N GLU A 127 -12.96 -1.00 13.22
CA GLU A 127 -13.84 -0.82 12.05
C GLU A 127 -13.21 0.12 11.04
N HIS A 128 -12.59 1.21 11.51
CA HIS A 128 -11.90 2.18 10.67
C HIS A 128 -10.41 1.90 10.73
N PHE A 129 -9.80 1.67 9.58
CA PHE A 129 -8.36 1.51 9.50
C PHE A 129 -7.80 2.16 8.22
N ILE A 130 -6.50 2.40 8.22
CA ILE A 130 -5.81 3.02 7.09
C ILE A 130 -4.68 2.09 6.68
N GLU A 131 -4.70 1.64 5.44
CA GLU A 131 -3.59 0.87 4.87
C GLU A 131 -2.48 1.79 4.36
N PHE A 132 -1.26 1.39 4.68
CA PHE A 132 -0.02 1.99 4.21
C PHE A 132 0.85 0.91 3.56
N ASN A 133 1.58 1.28 2.52
CA ASN A 133 2.75 0.55 2.10
C ASN A 133 3.95 1.11 2.90
N ASP A 134 5.00 0.33 3.04
CA ASP A 134 6.22 0.73 3.76
C ASP A 134 6.95 1.95 3.13
N ASP A 135 6.77 2.17 1.81
CA ASP A 135 7.30 3.31 1.06
C ASP A 135 6.47 4.61 1.19
N LEU A 136 5.41 4.58 2.04
CA LEU A 136 4.57 5.73 2.34
C LEU A 136 4.98 6.38 3.68
N ILE A 137 5.02 7.70 3.71
CA ILE A 137 5.18 8.49 4.93
C ILE A 137 4.08 9.54 5.04
N LEU A 138 3.74 9.93 6.26
CA LEU A 138 3.12 11.22 6.48
C LEU A 138 4.21 12.30 6.43
N ALA A 139 3.98 13.35 5.65
CA ALA A 139 4.95 14.41 5.42
C ALA A 139 4.56 15.75 6.09
N ALA A 140 3.36 15.81 6.69
CA ALA A 140 2.86 16.93 7.49
C ALA A 140 1.77 16.43 8.46
N PRO A 141 1.40 17.21 9.51
CA PRO A 141 0.36 16.84 10.45
C PRO A 141 -0.97 16.49 9.77
N THR A 142 -1.57 15.39 10.22
CA THR A 142 -2.86 14.91 9.74
C THR A 142 -3.90 14.89 10.85
N ARG A 143 -5.17 14.83 10.45
CA ARG A 143 -6.32 14.69 11.33
C ARG A 143 -7.17 13.50 10.88
N PRO A 144 -7.98 12.90 11.73
CA PRO A 144 -8.93 11.86 11.34
C PRO A 144 -9.78 12.24 10.12
N GLU A 145 -10.16 13.52 9.98
CA GLU A 145 -11.00 14.05 8.90
C GLU A 145 -10.30 14.08 7.54
N ASP A 146 -8.99 13.92 7.50
CA ASP A 146 -8.26 13.69 6.26
C ASP A 146 -8.56 12.32 5.66
N PHE A 147 -9.01 11.36 6.46
CA PHE A 147 -9.26 9.97 6.09
C PHE A 147 -10.74 9.57 6.22
N PHE A 148 -11.44 10.08 7.21
CA PHE A 148 -12.86 9.78 7.48
C PHE A 148 -13.56 11.08 7.88
N THR A 149 -14.50 11.53 7.09
CA THR A 149 -15.24 12.75 7.37
C THR A 149 -16.00 12.69 8.71
N GLU A 150 -16.41 13.83 9.24
CA GLU A 150 -17.16 13.90 10.50
C GLU A 150 -18.46 13.09 10.45
N ASP A 151 -19.16 13.09 9.29
CA ASP A 151 -20.36 12.28 9.02
C ASP A 151 -20.05 10.80 8.70
N GLY A 152 -18.78 10.38 8.82
CA GLY A 152 -18.36 8.98 8.75
C GLY A 152 -18.10 8.44 7.34
N LYS A 153 -18.04 9.28 6.32
CA LYS A 153 -17.69 8.84 4.98
C LYS A 153 -16.19 8.63 4.84
N VAL A 154 -15.82 7.65 4.04
CA VAL A 154 -14.43 7.35 3.71
C VAL A 154 -13.91 8.34 2.67
N VAL A 155 -12.74 8.92 2.91
CA VAL A 155 -12.06 9.82 1.96
C VAL A 155 -11.26 8.98 0.98
N CYS A 156 -11.66 8.97 -0.28
CA CYS A 156 -10.93 8.29 -1.35
C CYS A 156 -10.06 9.28 -2.12
N TYR A 157 -8.74 9.11 -2.04
CA TYR A 157 -7.78 9.88 -2.84
C TYR A 157 -7.63 9.25 -4.22
N GLY A 158 -8.51 9.65 -5.14
CA GLY A 158 -8.58 9.08 -6.47
C GLY A 158 -9.42 9.91 -7.43
N GLU A 159 -9.53 9.42 -8.66
CA GLU A 159 -10.34 10.04 -9.72
C GLU A 159 -11.22 9.00 -10.42
N ARG A 160 -12.48 9.33 -10.66
CA ARG A 160 -13.33 8.49 -11.51
C ARG A 160 -12.96 8.67 -12.98
N ARG A 161 -12.70 7.56 -13.66
CA ARG A 161 -12.34 7.54 -15.08
C ARG A 161 -13.19 6.54 -15.85
N LEU A 162 -13.56 6.92 -17.09
CA LEU A 162 -14.32 6.04 -17.99
C LEU A 162 -13.48 4.81 -18.37
N GLN A 163 -14.04 3.61 -18.14
CA GLN A 163 -13.38 2.35 -18.48
C GLN A 163 -13.16 2.19 -19.98
N LEU A 164 -14.14 2.60 -20.81
CA LEU A 164 -14.13 2.37 -22.25
C LEU A 164 -12.84 2.88 -22.91
N PHE A 165 -12.45 4.12 -22.62
CA PHE A 165 -11.23 4.71 -23.19
C PHE A 165 -9.96 3.98 -22.76
N VAL A 166 -9.91 3.54 -21.50
CA VAL A 166 -8.75 2.81 -20.98
C VAL A 166 -8.69 1.41 -21.58
N ARG A 167 -9.83 0.70 -21.68
CA ARG A 167 -9.91 -0.63 -22.30
C ARG A 167 -9.55 -0.57 -23.79
N LEU A 168 -10.06 0.40 -24.54
CA LEU A 168 -9.73 0.60 -25.97
C LEU A 168 -8.23 0.93 -26.17
N SER A 169 -7.69 1.84 -25.39
CA SER A 169 -6.25 2.18 -25.50
C SER A 169 -5.35 0.97 -25.21
N ARG A 170 -5.78 0.06 -24.37
CA ARG A 170 -5.07 -1.19 -24.05
C ARG A 170 -5.18 -2.21 -25.18
N MET A 171 -6.36 -2.41 -25.73
CA MET A 171 -6.53 -3.28 -26.90
C MET A 171 -5.60 -2.87 -28.05
N LEU A 172 -5.41 -1.56 -28.25
CA LEU A 172 -4.50 -1.04 -29.28
C LEU A 172 -3.03 -1.25 -28.92
N LYS A 173 -2.67 -1.08 -27.63
CA LYS A 173 -1.28 -1.15 -27.14
C LYS A 173 -0.75 -2.59 -27.06
N TYR A 174 -1.60 -3.55 -26.72
CA TYR A 174 -1.20 -4.97 -26.50
C TYR A 174 -1.47 -5.88 -27.72
N ARG A 175 -1.61 -5.33 -28.91
CA ARG A 175 -1.81 -6.10 -30.15
C ARG A 175 -0.59 -6.95 -30.58
N GLY A 176 0.57 -6.85 -29.87
CA GLY A 176 1.83 -7.38 -30.39
C GLY A 176 2.40 -8.62 -29.71
N ASP A 177 2.31 -8.80 -28.37
CA ASP A 177 3.09 -9.84 -27.67
C ASP A 177 2.31 -10.78 -26.73
N GLY A 178 1.02 -10.58 -26.59
CA GLY A 178 0.15 -11.47 -25.79
C GLY A 178 0.42 -11.48 -24.28
N THR A 179 1.52 -10.89 -23.80
CA THR A 179 1.87 -10.86 -22.38
C THR A 179 1.20 -9.68 -21.67
N LYS A 180 0.18 -9.98 -20.88
CA LYS A 180 -0.44 -8.97 -19.99
C LYS A 180 0.56 -8.59 -18.91
N ARG A 181 0.92 -7.31 -18.83
CA ARG A 181 1.73 -6.78 -17.75
C ARG A 181 0.91 -6.65 -16.46
N VAL A 182 1.54 -7.01 -15.35
CA VAL A 182 0.98 -6.73 -14.03
C VAL A 182 1.27 -5.27 -13.70
N SER A 183 0.23 -4.48 -13.48
CA SER A 183 0.38 -3.08 -13.08
C SER A 183 -0.75 -2.66 -12.15
N PHE A 184 -0.46 -1.68 -11.29
CA PHE A 184 -1.45 -1.09 -10.38
C PHE A 184 -2.68 -0.58 -11.14
N LYS A 185 -2.50 0.05 -12.31
CA LYS A 185 -3.62 0.51 -13.15
C LYS A 185 -4.43 -0.66 -13.72
N GLU A 186 -3.81 -1.80 -14.01
CA GLU A 186 -4.50 -3.00 -14.49
C GLU A 186 -5.39 -3.57 -13.39
N SER A 187 -4.86 -3.74 -12.18
CA SER A 187 -5.62 -4.28 -11.06
C SER A 187 -6.80 -3.37 -10.63
N MET A 188 -6.64 -2.05 -10.74
CA MET A 188 -7.76 -1.11 -10.54
C MET A 188 -8.87 -1.30 -11.59
N LEU A 189 -8.50 -1.48 -12.85
CA LEU A 189 -9.50 -1.71 -13.90
C LEU A 189 -10.17 -3.09 -13.76
N ASN A 190 -9.43 -4.11 -13.33
CA ASN A 190 -10.00 -5.42 -13.07
C ASN A 190 -11.01 -5.38 -11.92
N ALA A 191 -10.82 -4.54 -10.90
CA ALA A 191 -11.74 -4.41 -9.78
C ALA A 191 -13.19 -4.16 -10.20
N THR A 192 -13.40 -3.55 -11.38
CA THR A 192 -14.73 -3.31 -11.93
C THR A 192 -15.49 -4.58 -12.29
N ASP A 193 -14.79 -5.67 -12.54
CA ASP A 193 -15.38 -6.97 -12.87
C ASP A 193 -15.86 -7.70 -11.59
N PHE A 194 -15.43 -7.24 -10.40
CA PHE A 194 -15.77 -7.76 -9.07
C PHE A 194 -16.73 -6.86 -8.29
N CYS A 195 -17.22 -5.80 -8.92
CA CYS A 195 -18.23 -4.89 -8.39
C CYS A 195 -19.52 -4.96 -9.24
N GLN A 196 -20.57 -4.29 -8.77
CA GLN A 196 -21.70 -4.02 -9.64
C GLN A 196 -21.25 -3.22 -10.87
N LYS A 197 -21.80 -3.53 -12.05
CA LYS A 197 -21.47 -2.86 -13.32
C LYS A 197 -21.49 -1.33 -13.18
N ASP A 198 -20.41 -0.69 -13.59
CA ASP A 198 -20.26 0.77 -13.68
C ASP A 198 -19.50 1.06 -14.99
N SER A 199 -19.77 2.19 -15.60
CA SER A 199 -19.01 2.68 -16.76
C SER A 199 -17.66 3.28 -16.37
N HIS A 200 -17.43 3.52 -15.08
CA HIS A 200 -16.21 4.12 -14.53
C HIS A 200 -15.49 3.14 -13.62
N PHE A 201 -14.20 3.39 -13.42
CA PHE A 201 -13.39 2.86 -12.35
C PHE A 201 -12.75 4.02 -11.56
N ILE A 202 -12.28 3.74 -10.36
CA ILE A 202 -11.57 4.73 -9.56
C ILE A 202 -10.07 4.56 -9.80
N MET A 203 -9.41 5.58 -10.32
CA MET A 203 -7.95 5.60 -10.40
C MET A 203 -7.41 6.11 -9.08
N LEU A 204 -6.90 5.19 -8.26
CA LEU A 204 -6.27 5.50 -6.98
C LEU A 204 -4.86 6.06 -7.19
N TYR A 205 -4.42 6.85 -6.22
CA TYR A 205 -3.05 7.35 -6.12
C TYR A 205 -2.26 6.54 -5.08
N HIS A 206 -0.95 6.72 -5.06
CA HIS A 206 -0.07 6.16 -4.03
C HIS A 206 -0.16 6.99 -2.74
N THR A 207 -1.30 6.90 -2.08
CA THR A 207 -1.61 7.57 -0.81
C THR A 207 -2.02 6.52 0.23
N PRO A 208 -2.01 6.84 1.53
CA PRO A 208 -2.66 6.01 2.53
C PRO A 208 -4.13 5.77 2.16
N LYS A 209 -4.64 4.57 2.41
CA LYS A 209 -5.96 4.12 1.99
C LYS A 209 -6.87 3.90 3.20
N PRO A 210 -7.76 4.85 3.52
CA PRO A 210 -8.75 4.65 4.57
C PRO A 210 -9.82 3.65 4.16
N LEU A 211 -10.12 2.68 5.03
CA LEU A 211 -10.95 1.52 4.75
C LEU A 211 -11.87 1.20 5.92
N LEU A 212 -12.93 0.43 5.65
CA LEU A 212 -13.86 -0.10 6.64
C LEU A 212 -13.79 -1.63 6.65
N ARG A 213 -13.51 -2.21 7.81
CA ARG A 213 -13.38 -3.66 7.98
C ARG A 213 -14.66 -4.40 7.58
N SER A 214 -15.81 -3.90 8.04
CA SER A 214 -17.11 -4.50 7.74
C SER A 214 -17.45 -4.58 6.25
N VAL A 215 -16.98 -3.63 5.44
CA VAL A 215 -17.24 -3.63 4.00
C VAL A 215 -16.48 -4.75 3.29
N TYR A 216 -15.25 -5.03 3.70
CA TYR A 216 -14.52 -6.20 3.22
C TYR A 216 -15.17 -7.51 3.69
N GLU A 217 -15.49 -7.60 4.97
CA GLU A 217 -16.14 -8.77 5.56
C GLU A 217 -17.47 -9.09 4.84
N GLU A 218 -18.32 -8.09 4.62
CA GLU A 218 -19.57 -8.26 3.89
C GLU A 218 -19.32 -8.71 2.45
N HIS A 219 -18.39 -8.05 1.73
CA HIS A 219 -18.10 -8.39 0.33
C HIS A 219 -17.60 -9.81 0.17
N PHE A 220 -16.58 -10.20 0.95
CA PHE A 220 -15.95 -11.52 0.81
C PHE A 220 -16.76 -12.67 1.44
N THR A 221 -17.65 -12.37 2.38
CA THR A 221 -18.64 -13.35 2.87
C THR A 221 -19.68 -13.65 1.81
N LYS A 222 -20.14 -12.62 1.08
CA LYS A 222 -21.10 -12.80 -0.03
C LYS A 222 -20.47 -13.40 -1.28
N HIS A 223 -19.20 -13.14 -1.51
CA HIS A 223 -18.44 -13.51 -2.70
C HIS A 223 -17.10 -14.13 -2.35
N PRO A 224 -17.07 -15.34 -1.73
CA PRO A 224 -15.82 -15.99 -1.34
C PRO A 224 -14.92 -16.33 -2.53
N ASP A 225 -15.50 -16.56 -3.70
CA ASP A 225 -14.79 -16.76 -4.95
C ASP A 225 -13.96 -15.54 -5.37
N HIS A 226 -14.43 -14.33 -5.06
CA HIS A 226 -13.67 -13.10 -5.30
C HIS A 226 -12.41 -13.05 -4.44
N LEU A 227 -12.50 -13.44 -3.16
CA LEU A 227 -11.33 -13.53 -2.29
C LEU A 227 -10.32 -14.55 -2.82
N ILE A 228 -10.79 -15.77 -3.10
CA ILE A 228 -9.96 -16.87 -3.63
C ILE A 228 -9.30 -16.46 -4.94
N HIS A 229 -10.01 -15.71 -5.81
CA HIS A 229 -9.44 -15.20 -7.06
C HIS A 229 -8.17 -14.40 -6.83
N ASN A 230 -8.10 -13.56 -5.78
CA ASN A 230 -6.90 -12.78 -5.46
C ASN A 230 -5.83 -13.59 -4.74
N ILE A 231 -6.19 -14.35 -3.70
CA ILE A 231 -5.22 -14.97 -2.80
C ILE A 231 -4.56 -16.24 -3.35
N ARG A 232 -5.16 -16.90 -4.37
CA ARG A 232 -4.60 -18.10 -4.99
C ARG A 232 -3.26 -17.89 -5.72
N HIS A 233 -2.90 -16.64 -5.98
CA HIS A 233 -1.68 -16.29 -6.70
C HIS A 233 -0.55 -15.95 -5.73
N ARG A 234 0.43 -16.85 -5.58
CA ARG A 234 1.60 -16.63 -4.71
C ARG A 234 2.48 -15.44 -5.15
N PHE A 235 2.53 -15.18 -6.44
CA PHE A 235 3.15 -14.00 -7.06
C PHE A 235 2.09 -13.17 -7.77
N ARG A 236 2.37 -11.91 -8.02
CA ARG A 236 1.41 -11.04 -8.72
C ARG A 236 1.01 -11.60 -10.07
N HIS A 237 -0.28 -11.51 -10.36
CA HIS A 237 -0.87 -12.01 -11.60
C HIS A 237 -1.75 -10.94 -12.25
N ALA A 238 -1.76 -10.92 -13.59
CA ALA A 238 -2.47 -9.89 -14.35
C ALA A 238 -4.00 -9.94 -14.23
N SER A 239 -4.56 -11.04 -13.72
CA SER A 239 -6.00 -11.15 -13.46
C SER A 239 -6.44 -10.61 -12.11
N GLN A 240 -5.50 -10.35 -11.20
CA GLN A 240 -5.83 -9.84 -9.87
C GLN A 240 -6.42 -8.43 -9.94
N TYR A 241 -7.16 -8.07 -8.91
CA TYR A 241 -7.79 -6.76 -8.77
C TYR A 241 -7.43 -6.13 -7.43
N ASN A 242 -7.52 -4.81 -7.34
CA ASN A 242 -7.37 -4.10 -6.09
C ASN A 242 -8.65 -4.23 -5.27
N ALA A 243 -8.56 -4.86 -4.09
CA ALA A 243 -9.68 -5.05 -3.18
C ALA A 243 -10.18 -3.71 -2.61
N GLU A 244 -9.26 -2.76 -2.38
CA GLU A 244 -9.57 -1.40 -1.93
C GLU A 244 -10.47 -0.66 -2.92
N GLU A 245 -10.23 -0.85 -4.22
CA GLU A 245 -11.07 -0.20 -5.24
C GLU A 245 -12.49 -0.77 -5.23
N VAL A 246 -12.64 -2.09 -5.05
CA VAL A 246 -13.97 -2.72 -4.87
C VAL A 246 -14.71 -2.07 -3.70
N GLN A 247 -14.01 -1.86 -2.58
CA GLN A 247 -14.59 -1.17 -1.43
C GLN A 247 -14.97 0.27 -1.76
N TYR A 248 -14.07 1.06 -2.35
CA TYR A 248 -14.35 2.46 -2.70
C TYR A 248 -15.49 2.60 -3.70
N MET A 249 -15.57 1.75 -4.71
CA MET A 249 -16.69 1.74 -5.65
C MET A 249 -18.01 1.42 -4.95
N THR A 250 -18.02 0.45 -4.03
CA THR A 250 -19.19 0.10 -3.22
C THR A 250 -19.63 1.28 -2.35
N LEU A 251 -18.68 1.88 -1.61
CA LEU A 251 -18.94 3.03 -0.76
C LEU A 251 -19.41 4.27 -1.54
N TYR A 252 -18.81 4.52 -2.71
CA TYR A 252 -19.19 5.64 -3.56
C TYR A 252 -20.65 5.54 -4.01
N ARG A 253 -21.08 4.36 -4.46
CA ARG A 253 -22.46 4.12 -4.88
C ARG A 253 -23.47 4.31 -3.75
N ASN A 254 -23.08 3.95 -2.55
CA ASN A 254 -23.90 4.07 -1.35
C ASN A 254 -23.80 5.46 -0.67
N ASN A 255 -23.16 6.43 -1.34
CA ASN A 255 -22.91 7.77 -0.80
C ASN A 255 -22.17 7.76 0.55
N ARG A 256 -21.30 6.75 0.78
CA ARG A 256 -20.49 6.55 1.98
C ARG A 256 -19.01 6.88 1.77
N SER A 257 -18.64 7.43 0.63
CA SER A 257 -17.29 7.96 0.39
C SER A 257 -17.33 9.32 -0.27
N VAL A 258 -16.25 10.07 -0.11
CA VAL A 258 -15.98 11.34 -0.81
C VAL A 258 -14.70 11.22 -1.59
N MET A 259 -14.69 11.73 -2.81
CA MET A 259 -13.50 11.76 -3.67
C MET A 259 -12.69 13.02 -3.40
N ARG A 260 -11.38 12.86 -3.21
CA ARG A 260 -10.42 13.98 -3.13
C ARG A 260 -9.29 13.78 -4.13
N SER A 261 -8.84 14.85 -4.74
CA SER A 261 -7.61 14.83 -5.55
C SER A 261 -6.40 14.64 -4.67
N ALA A 262 -5.48 13.77 -5.06
CA ALA A 262 -4.20 13.63 -4.37
C ALA A 262 -3.17 14.70 -4.78
N ASN A 263 -3.42 15.46 -5.85
CA ASN A 263 -2.44 16.42 -6.38
C ASN A 263 -2.01 17.48 -5.36
N ASP A 264 -2.93 17.88 -4.48
CA ASP A 264 -2.68 18.90 -3.45
C ASP A 264 -2.05 18.34 -2.18
N GLU A 265 -2.06 17.00 -1.98
CA GLU A 265 -1.65 16.33 -0.76
C GLU A 265 -0.46 15.37 -0.93
N LEU A 266 -0.13 14.97 -2.16
CA LEU A 266 0.85 13.93 -2.42
C LEU A 266 2.18 14.48 -2.95
N LEU A 267 3.28 14.05 -2.33
CA LEU A 267 4.64 14.13 -2.82
C LEU A 267 5.01 12.75 -3.38
N TYR A 268 5.09 12.61 -4.70
CA TYR A 268 5.34 11.31 -5.33
C TYR A 268 6.68 11.28 -6.07
N MET A 269 7.50 10.29 -5.73
CA MET A 269 8.71 9.94 -6.45
C MET A 269 8.73 8.43 -6.72
N LYS A 270 8.96 8.05 -7.98
CA LYS A 270 9.40 6.71 -8.34
C LYS A 270 10.88 6.80 -8.66
N ALA A 271 11.71 6.34 -7.74
CA ALA A 271 13.14 6.40 -7.91
C ALA A 271 13.62 5.53 -9.08
N LYS A 272 14.76 5.88 -9.62
CA LYS A 272 15.46 5.20 -10.71
C LYS A 272 16.95 5.51 -10.58
N ASN A 273 17.78 4.84 -11.34
CA ASN A 273 19.23 5.07 -11.36
C ASN A 273 19.60 6.43 -12.03
N ASP A 274 19.19 7.52 -11.38
CA ASP A 274 19.37 8.91 -11.85
C ASP A 274 19.37 9.84 -10.63
N ALA A 275 20.57 10.20 -10.17
CA ALA A 275 20.73 11.04 -8.97
C ALA A 275 20.17 12.46 -9.16
N GLU A 276 20.32 13.05 -10.34
CA GLU A 276 19.79 14.38 -10.64
C GLU A 276 18.26 14.41 -10.59
N TYR A 277 17.61 13.37 -11.09
CA TYR A 277 16.16 13.21 -10.98
C TYR A 277 15.72 13.18 -9.51
N VAL A 278 16.41 12.41 -8.67
CA VAL A 278 16.08 12.33 -7.22
C VAL A 278 16.23 13.71 -6.58
N ARG A 279 17.38 14.38 -6.74
CA ARG A 279 17.64 15.72 -6.18
C ARG A 279 16.59 16.74 -6.61
N ARG A 280 16.26 16.80 -7.89
CA ARG A 280 15.23 17.69 -8.42
C ARG A 280 13.85 17.40 -7.81
N LYS A 281 13.52 16.13 -7.56
CA LYS A 281 12.28 15.76 -6.86
C LYS A 281 12.27 16.26 -5.43
N LEU A 282 13.35 16.07 -4.67
CA LEU A 282 13.47 16.51 -3.28
C LEU A 282 13.40 18.05 -3.15
N GLU A 283 14.05 18.78 -4.06
CA GLU A 283 13.92 20.24 -4.15
C GLU A 283 12.48 20.66 -4.42
N GLY A 284 11.80 19.97 -5.35
CA GLY A 284 10.39 20.19 -5.62
C GLY A 284 9.51 19.95 -4.38
N PHE A 285 9.76 18.85 -3.65
CA PHE A 285 9.03 18.50 -2.43
C PHE A 285 9.21 19.53 -1.31
N SER A 286 10.41 20.09 -1.19
CA SER A 286 10.71 21.13 -0.19
C SER A 286 9.91 22.43 -0.39
N LYS A 287 9.42 22.68 -1.61
CA LYS A 287 8.54 23.83 -1.92
C LYS A 287 7.09 23.63 -1.45
N HIS A 288 6.73 22.43 -1.00
CA HIS A 288 5.38 22.07 -0.57
C HIS A 288 5.35 21.57 0.88
N PRO A 289 5.59 22.44 1.87
CA PRO A 289 5.70 22.06 3.28
C PRO A 289 4.39 21.52 3.89
N THR A 290 3.24 21.82 3.30
CA THR A 290 1.92 21.46 3.81
C THR A 290 1.35 20.17 3.24
N LYS A 291 1.95 19.61 2.18
CA LYS A 291 1.49 18.33 1.62
C LYS A 291 1.69 17.21 2.64
N LYS A 292 0.64 16.42 2.82
CA LYS A 292 0.53 15.48 3.93
C LYS A 292 1.11 14.11 3.63
N PHE A 293 1.13 13.66 2.37
CA PHE A 293 1.55 12.30 2.01
C PHE A 293 2.82 12.33 1.18
N GLY A 294 3.76 11.44 1.49
CA GLY A 294 4.95 11.19 0.70
C GLY A 294 5.02 9.71 0.28
N CYS A 295 5.27 9.45 -1.00
CA CYS A 295 5.54 8.11 -1.51
C CYS A 295 6.91 8.11 -2.20
N PHE A 296 7.81 7.26 -1.69
CA PHE A 296 9.19 7.12 -2.15
C PHE A 296 9.40 5.75 -2.80
N ASN A 297 8.65 5.49 -3.85
CA ASN A 297 8.60 4.19 -4.49
C ASN A 297 9.94 3.79 -5.12
N SER A 298 10.37 2.54 -4.85
CA SER A 298 11.59 1.92 -5.39
C SER A 298 12.87 2.73 -5.08
N LEU A 299 13.03 3.21 -3.87
CA LEU A 299 14.17 4.02 -3.45
C LEU A 299 15.50 3.27 -3.56
N ASP A 300 15.47 1.95 -3.46
CA ASP A 300 16.58 1.01 -3.69
C ASP A 300 17.21 1.11 -5.10
N LEU A 301 16.47 1.64 -6.09
CA LEU A 301 16.97 1.85 -7.45
C LEU A 301 17.75 3.15 -7.62
N ALA A 302 17.72 4.06 -6.66
CA ALA A 302 18.50 5.28 -6.71
C ALA A 302 20.00 4.98 -6.51
N PRO A 303 20.91 5.78 -7.08
CA PRO A 303 22.32 5.74 -6.69
C PRO A 303 22.46 5.95 -5.18
N THR A 304 23.38 5.24 -4.53
CA THR A 304 23.54 5.21 -3.07
C THR A 304 23.57 6.61 -2.44
N GLU A 305 24.32 7.55 -3.02
CA GLU A 305 24.38 8.93 -2.55
C GLU A 305 23.01 9.61 -2.58
N ALA A 306 22.28 9.50 -3.69
CA ALA A 306 20.96 10.09 -3.84
C ALA A 306 19.90 9.41 -2.97
N CYS A 307 20.04 8.11 -2.72
CA CYS A 307 19.22 7.38 -1.75
C CYS A 307 19.44 7.95 -0.34
N ASN A 308 20.68 8.14 0.08
CA ASN A 308 21.02 8.74 1.38
C ASN A 308 20.48 10.18 1.50
N GLU A 309 20.59 10.99 0.44
CA GLU A 309 20.01 12.34 0.40
C GLU A 309 18.48 12.31 0.57
N ALA A 310 17.80 11.33 -0.03
CA ALA A 310 16.36 11.16 0.13
C ALA A 310 16.00 10.75 1.56
N ILE A 311 16.74 9.83 2.16
CA ILE A 311 16.59 9.43 3.57
C ILE A 311 16.79 10.64 4.49
N GLU A 312 17.86 11.42 4.30
CA GLU A 312 18.09 12.64 5.08
C GLU A 312 16.98 13.67 4.90
N TRP A 313 16.43 13.79 3.70
CA TRP A 313 15.28 14.66 3.47
C TRP A 313 14.06 14.19 4.27
N ILE A 314 13.78 12.87 4.27
CA ILE A 314 12.69 12.27 5.06
C ILE A 314 12.91 12.53 6.55
N GLU A 315 14.12 12.28 7.08
CA GLU A 315 14.46 12.49 8.49
C GLU A 315 14.23 13.95 8.92
N ARG A 316 14.69 14.91 8.13
CA ARG A 316 14.43 16.33 8.37
C ARG A 316 12.96 16.66 8.30
N ARG A 317 12.22 16.05 7.34
CA ARG A 317 10.80 16.30 7.14
C ARG A 317 9.96 15.82 8.32
N ILE A 318 10.27 14.67 8.90
CA ILE A 318 9.60 14.13 10.09
C ILE A 318 10.22 14.64 11.40
N GLY A 319 11.31 15.39 11.35
CA GLY A 319 11.92 16.02 12.53
C GLY A 319 12.55 15.01 13.49
N ILE A 320 13.26 14.00 12.96
CA ILE A 320 14.02 13.00 13.72
C ILE A 320 15.53 13.15 13.52
N LYS A 321 15.95 14.15 12.75
CA LYS A 321 17.35 14.60 12.58
C LYS A 321 17.42 16.10 12.69
#